data_50579c50b6eb4e016b31abaf967a89d9
#
_entry.id   50579c50b6eb4e016b31abaf967a89d9
#
_cell.length_a   1.000
_cell.length_b   1.000
_cell.length_c   1.000
_cell.angle_alpha   90.00
_cell.angle_beta   90.00
_cell.angle_gamma   90.00
#
_symmetry.space_group_name_H-M   'P 1'
#
loop_
_entity.id
_entity.type
_entity.pdbx_description
1 polymer ?
#
loop_
_entity_poly.entity_id
_entity_poly.type
_entity_poly.pdbx_seq_one_letter_code
_entity_poly.pdbx_strand_id
1 'polypeptide(L)'
;TTGRGIGPAYEDKIARRALRVQDLKYPERFAAKLHELLDLHNHVLTSYLGSAAFDFGPTLAPYMADGKVLFEPVYAEAMRHAELLKPMMADVSRELNEAHHHGANLLFEGAQGTLLDVDHGTYPYVTSSNCVAGNAAAGSGVGPGMLHYILGITKAYCTRVGGGPFPTELDWETPGTPGYHMSTVGAEKGVTTGRSRRCGWFDAALLKRSAQVNGLSGLCITKLDVLDGLKELLLCTGYEMDGEVIDILPMGADEISRCKPVYETLPGWSDSTVGVTQYDKLPVNARLYLQRIE
;
A
#
# COMPACT_ATOMS: atom_id res chain seq x y z
N THR A 1 9.58 7.62 0.54
CA THR A 1 8.56 8.07 1.50
C THR A 1 7.70 9.17 0.91
N THR A 2 6.47 9.34 1.40
CA THR A 2 5.55 10.38 0.93
C THR A 2 5.84 11.75 1.53
N GLY A 3 6.70 11.83 2.57
CA GLY A 3 7.00 13.07 3.31
C GLY A 3 5.80 13.62 4.10
N ARG A 4 4.83 12.76 4.45
CA ARG A 4 3.60 13.14 5.13
C ARG A 4 3.55 12.76 6.61
N GLY A 5 4.68 12.40 7.22
CA GLY A 5 4.78 12.07 8.64
C GLY A 5 4.13 10.75 9.07
N ILE A 6 3.75 9.87 8.12
CA ILE A 6 3.05 8.62 8.44
C ILE A 6 3.93 7.67 9.25
N GLY A 7 5.20 7.50 8.88
CA GLY A 7 6.16 6.66 9.63
C GLY A 7 6.29 7.09 11.09
N PRO A 8 6.68 8.33 11.37
CA PRO A 8 6.76 8.86 12.75
C PRO A 8 5.45 8.73 13.54
N ALA A 9 4.29 8.94 12.90
CA ALA A 9 3.00 8.78 13.57
C ALA A 9 2.73 7.32 13.99
N TYR A 10 3.10 6.34 13.17
CA TYR A 10 3.02 4.91 13.54
C TYR A 10 4.04 4.56 14.63
N GLU A 11 5.25 5.10 14.58
CA GLU A 11 6.27 4.93 15.63
C GLU A 11 5.74 5.43 16.98
N ASP A 12 5.18 6.64 17.02
CA ASP A 12 4.60 7.21 18.23
C ASP A 12 3.40 6.39 18.74
N LYS A 13 2.57 5.87 17.83
CA LYS A 13 1.47 4.99 18.20
C LYS A 13 1.95 3.72 18.91
N ILE A 14 2.94 3.04 18.34
CA ILE A 14 3.47 1.78 18.89
C ILE A 14 4.24 2.04 20.20
N ALA A 15 4.95 3.16 20.29
CA ALA A 15 5.59 3.62 21.54
C ALA A 15 4.57 4.11 22.59
N ARG A 16 3.28 4.19 22.27
CA ARG A 16 2.16 4.59 23.15
C ARG A 16 2.24 6.04 23.62
N ARG A 17 2.94 6.90 22.89
CA ARG A 17 3.03 8.35 23.15
C ARG A 17 2.22 9.21 22.17
N ALA A 18 1.60 8.58 21.16
CA ALA A 18 0.83 9.29 20.15
C ALA A 18 -0.37 10.03 20.74
N LEU A 19 -0.67 11.17 20.15
CA LEU A 19 -1.95 11.85 20.29
C LEU A 19 -3.03 11.06 19.54
N ARG A 20 -4.17 10.85 20.20
CA ARG A 20 -5.32 10.17 19.59
C ARG A 20 -6.42 11.20 19.33
N VAL A 21 -7.25 10.95 18.31
CA VAL A 21 -8.38 11.83 17.98
C VAL A 21 -9.27 12.08 19.20
N GLN A 22 -9.50 11.07 20.04
CA GLN A 22 -10.29 11.18 21.26
C GLN A 22 -9.69 12.18 22.28
N ASP A 23 -8.37 12.39 22.28
CA ASP A 23 -7.73 13.33 23.21
C ASP A 23 -8.20 14.77 22.97
N LEU A 24 -8.63 15.11 21.74
CA LEU A 24 -9.20 16.41 21.40
C LEU A 24 -10.48 16.76 22.19
N LYS A 25 -11.15 15.78 22.81
CA LYS A 25 -12.27 16.03 23.73
C LYS A 25 -11.85 16.67 25.05
N TYR A 26 -10.56 16.57 25.38
CA TYR A 26 -10.00 16.98 26.67
C TYR A 26 -8.81 17.93 26.45
N PRO A 27 -9.04 19.23 26.21
CA PRO A 27 -8.00 20.20 25.81
C PRO A 27 -6.78 20.23 26.73
N GLU A 28 -6.97 20.21 28.04
CA GLU A 28 -5.87 20.21 29.01
C GLU A 28 -5.01 18.96 28.94
N ARG A 29 -5.66 17.80 28.81
CA ARG A 29 -4.96 16.51 28.64
C ARG A 29 -4.23 16.45 27.29
N PHE A 30 -4.86 16.95 26.24
CA PHE A 30 -4.23 17.06 24.93
C PHE A 30 -2.98 17.94 24.99
N ALA A 31 -3.08 19.12 25.64
CA ALA A 31 -1.96 20.02 25.83
C ALA A 31 -0.79 19.36 26.56
N ALA A 32 -1.06 18.67 27.68
CA ALA A 32 -0.02 17.97 28.44
C ALA A 32 0.69 16.90 27.57
N LYS A 33 -0.05 16.06 26.88
CA LYS A 33 0.50 15.05 25.96
C LYS A 33 1.28 15.67 24.81
N LEU A 34 0.80 16.79 24.24
CA LEU A 34 1.49 17.49 23.17
C LEU A 34 2.83 18.04 23.65
N HIS A 35 2.91 18.58 24.87
CA HIS A 35 4.17 19.03 25.46
C HIS A 35 5.17 17.88 25.57
N GLU A 36 4.79 16.74 26.15
CA GLU A 36 5.66 15.57 26.28
C GLU A 36 6.16 15.07 24.91
N LEU A 37 5.27 15.06 23.90
CA LEU A 37 5.61 14.63 22.55
C LEU A 37 6.58 15.61 21.88
N LEU A 38 6.34 16.91 22.01
CA LEU A 38 7.20 17.94 21.44
C LEU A 38 8.57 17.99 22.13
N ASP A 39 8.66 17.75 23.42
CA ASP A 39 9.94 17.69 24.13
C ASP A 39 10.83 16.60 23.53
N LEU A 40 10.29 15.41 23.29
CA LEU A 40 11.01 14.31 22.64
C LEU A 40 11.42 14.66 21.21
N HIS A 41 10.46 15.07 20.38
CA HIS A 41 10.74 15.34 18.97
C HIS A 41 11.66 16.55 18.80
N ASN A 42 11.52 17.59 19.59
CA ASN A 42 12.40 18.75 19.56
C ASN A 42 13.83 18.39 20.01
N HIS A 43 13.98 17.47 20.97
CA HIS A 43 15.30 16.95 21.32
C HIS A 43 15.95 16.22 20.13
N VAL A 44 15.20 15.35 19.45
CA VAL A 44 15.70 14.65 18.24
C VAL A 44 16.03 15.65 17.13
N LEU A 45 15.15 16.59 16.86
CA LEU A 45 15.35 17.60 15.81
C LEU A 45 16.64 18.40 16.08
N THR A 46 16.78 18.97 17.26
CA THR A 46 17.89 19.89 17.55
C THR A 46 19.20 19.17 17.87
N SER A 47 19.18 18.12 18.70
CA SER A 47 20.39 17.47 19.20
C SER A 47 20.94 16.39 18.27
N TYR A 48 20.06 15.67 17.55
CA TYR A 48 20.47 14.58 16.65
C TYR A 48 20.56 15.05 15.20
N LEU A 49 19.55 15.78 14.72
CA LEU A 49 19.48 16.22 13.31
C LEU A 49 20.10 17.60 13.05
N GLY A 50 20.37 18.40 14.09
CA GLY A 50 20.95 19.73 13.94
C GLY A 50 20.02 20.71 13.20
N SER A 51 18.71 20.60 13.44
CA SER A 51 17.65 21.29 12.69
C SER A 51 17.67 22.81 12.77
N ALA A 52 18.43 23.42 13.69
CA ALA A 52 18.55 24.87 13.79
C ALA A 52 19.08 25.53 12.50
N ALA A 53 19.80 24.77 11.66
CA ALA A 53 20.33 25.22 10.37
C ALA A 53 19.40 24.89 9.17
N PHE A 54 18.23 24.27 9.40
CA PHE A 54 17.34 23.86 8.31
C PHE A 54 16.45 25.00 7.86
N ASP A 55 16.27 25.11 6.55
CA ASP A 55 15.17 25.88 5.96
C ASP A 55 13.91 25.01 5.91
N PHE A 56 12.94 25.32 6.73
CA PHE A 56 11.66 24.61 6.80
C PHE A 56 10.65 25.07 5.74
N GLY A 57 10.99 26.09 4.97
CA GLY A 57 10.12 26.66 3.93
C GLY A 57 8.87 27.34 4.49
N PRO A 58 8.09 28.01 3.63
CA PRO A 58 6.97 28.86 4.06
C PRO A 58 5.83 28.10 4.75
N THR A 59 5.64 26.82 4.45
CA THR A 59 4.55 26.01 5.02
C THR A 59 4.79 25.67 6.50
N LEU A 60 6.04 25.36 6.86
CA LEU A 60 6.39 24.94 8.22
C LEU A 60 6.92 26.10 9.08
N ALA A 61 7.43 27.17 8.46
CA ALA A 61 7.99 28.31 9.18
C ALA A 61 7.07 28.87 10.29
N PRO A 62 5.73 28.94 10.15
CA PRO A 62 4.85 29.41 11.23
C PRO A 62 4.84 28.50 12.48
N TYR A 63 5.28 27.27 12.35
CA TYR A 63 5.29 26.25 13.41
C TYR A 63 6.68 26.04 14.01
N MET A 64 7.70 26.73 13.52
CA MET A 64 9.10 26.47 13.85
C MET A 64 9.80 27.70 14.39
N ALA A 65 10.66 27.51 15.40
CA ALA A 65 11.66 28.50 15.83
C ALA A 65 12.90 27.79 16.35
N ASP A 66 14.09 28.27 16.01
CA ASP A 66 15.38 27.73 16.43
C ASP A 66 15.51 26.19 16.22
N GLY A 67 14.94 25.70 15.10
CA GLY A 67 14.93 24.29 14.79
C GLY A 67 13.94 23.44 15.59
N LYS A 68 13.08 24.06 16.39
CA LYS A 68 12.08 23.39 17.24
C LYS A 68 10.68 23.64 16.72
N VAL A 69 9.82 22.65 16.88
CA VAL A 69 8.38 22.79 16.70
C VAL A 69 7.79 23.54 17.87
N LEU A 70 7.02 24.59 17.60
CA LEU A 70 6.38 25.43 18.59
C LEU A 70 5.07 24.81 19.08
N PHE A 71 4.84 24.84 20.38
CA PHE A 71 3.62 24.31 20.98
C PHE A 71 2.37 25.11 20.55
N GLU A 72 2.40 26.43 20.70
CA GLU A 72 1.20 27.28 20.55
C GLU A 72 0.53 27.16 19.16
N PRO A 73 1.25 27.28 18.02
CA PRO A 73 0.61 27.18 16.72
C PRO A 73 0.07 25.78 16.45
N VAL A 74 0.77 24.71 16.89
CA VAL A 74 0.31 23.33 16.73
C VAL A 74 -0.93 23.07 17.58
N TYR A 75 -0.94 23.53 18.83
CA TYR A 75 -2.09 23.38 19.72
C TYR A 75 -3.31 24.14 19.17
N ALA A 76 -3.13 25.42 18.78
CA ALA A 76 -4.21 26.23 18.23
C ALA A 76 -4.84 25.60 16.99
N GLU A 77 -4.02 25.06 16.08
CA GLU A 77 -4.52 24.34 14.91
C GLU A 77 -5.26 23.06 15.27
N ALA A 78 -4.72 22.26 16.18
CA ALA A 78 -5.37 21.05 16.67
C ALA A 78 -6.75 21.37 17.30
N MET A 79 -6.86 22.43 18.09
CA MET A 79 -8.13 22.84 18.71
C MET A 79 -9.13 23.35 17.66
N ARG A 80 -8.68 24.05 16.65
CA ARG A 80 -9.53 24.43 15.50
C ARG A 80 -10.09 23.22 14.77
N HIS A 81 -9.25 22.20 14.54
CA HIS A 81 -9.69 20.93 13.94
C HIS A 81 -10.60 20.12 14.89
N ALA A 82 -10.40 20.24 16.20
CA ALA A 82 -11.24 19.57 17.19
C ALA A 82 -12.73 19.93 17.05
N GLU A 83 -13.05 21.18 16.74
CA GLU A 83 -14.45 21.62 16.55
C GLU A 83 -15.12 20.91 15.38
N LEU A 84 -14.37 20.57 14.32
CA LEU A 84 -14.87 19.81 13.17
C LEU A 84 -14.94 18.32 13.45
N LEU A 85 -13.98 17.78 14.21
CA LEU A 85 -13.83 16.33 14.42
C LEU A 85 -14.67 15.78 15.56
N LYS A 86 -14.91 16.57 16.63
CA LYS A 86 -15.69 16.11 17.79
C LYS A 86 -17.05 15.52 17.43
N PRO A 87 -17.86 16.12 16.54
CA PRO A 87 -19.15 15.55 16.15
C PRO A 87 -19.05 14.23 15.38
N MET A 88 -17.88 13.93 14.80
CA MET A 88 -17.63 12.71 14.02
C MET A 88 -17.05 11.58 14.87
N MET A 89 -16.73 11.85 16.13
CA MET A 89 -16.12 10.82 17.00
C MET A 89 -17.17 9.83 17.46
N ALA A 90 -16.92 8.56 17.14
CA ALA A 90 -17.84 7.47 17.46
C ALA A 90 -17.08 6.26 18.02
N ASP A 91 -17.80 5.36 18.66
CA ASP A 91 -17.35 4.02 18.96
C ASP A 91 -17.55 3.15 17.71
N VAL A 92 -16.56 3.19 16.82
CA VAL A 92 -16.62 2.52 15.52
C VAL A 92 -16.85 1.02 15.64
N SER A 93 -16.22 0.37 16.61
CA SER A 93 -16.42 -1.07 16.85
C SER A 93 -17.89 -1.38 17.18
N ARG A 94 -18.49 -0.60 18.07
CA ARG A 94 -19.91 -0.74 18.43
C ARG A 94 -20.81 -0.49 17.21
N GLU A 95 -20.62 0.59 16.51
CA GLU A 95 -21.47 0.95 15.35
C GLU A 95 -21.43 -0.10 14.24
N LEU A 96 -20.23 -0.62 13.93
CA LEU A 96 -20.09 -1.69 12.94
C LEU A 96 -20.76 -2.98 13.37
N ASN A 97 -20.63 -3.38 14.63
CA ASN A 97 -21.29 -4.57 15.15
C ASN A 97 -22.82 -4.42 15.16
N GLU A 98 -23.34 -3.25 15.56
CA GLU A 98 -24.78 -2.94 15.52
C GLU A 98 -25.31 -2.95 14.08
N ALA A 99 -24.60 -2.32 13.14
CA ALA A 99 -24.97 -2.32 11.72
C ALA A 99 -25.02 -3.74 11.15
N HIS A 100 -24.01 -4.55 11.44
CA HIS A 100 -23.99 -5.97 11.03
C HIS A 100 -25.14 -6.75 11.62
N HIS A 101 -25.41 -6.58 12.91
CA HIS A 101 -26.52 -7.26 13.60
C HIS A 101 -27.89 -6.91 13.00
N HIS A 102 -28.05 -5.69 12.49
CA HIS A 102 -29.25 -5.24 11.77
C HIS A 102 -29.26 -5.63 10.28
N GLY A 103 -28.31 -6.47 9.82
CA GLY A 103 -28.28 -7.00 8.47
C GLY A 103 -27.65 -6.08 7.43
N ALA A 104 -26.92 -5.04 7.83
CA ALA A 104 -26.19 -4.19 6.89
C ALA A 104 -25.01 -4.93 6.26
N ASN A 105 -24.77 -4.67 4.97
CA ASN A 105 -23.55 -5.10 4.29
C ASN A 105 -22.41 -4.12 4.63
N LEU A 106 -21.30 -4.66 5.13
CA LEU A 106 -20.11 -3.88 5.47
C LEU A 106 -19.03 -4.10 4.41
N LEU A 107 -18.53 -3.01 3.84
CA LEU A 107 -17.41 -3.01 2.91
C LEU A 107 -16.18 -2.45 3.61
N PHE A 108 -15.13 -3.26 3.72
CA PHE A 108 -13.82 -2.84 4.19
C PHE A 108 -12.89 -2.62 3.01
N GLU A 109 -12.40 -1.40 2.86
CA GLU A 109 -11.44 -1.07 1.81
C GLU A 109 -10.06 -0.89 2.45
N GLY A 110 -9.09 -1.71 2.00
CA GLY A 110 -7.68 -1.58 2.37
C GLY A 110 -6.96 -0.53 1.53
N ALA A 111 -5.76 -0.19 1.97
CA ALA A 111 -4.85 0.70 1.25
C ALA A 111 -3.50 0.02 1.02
N GLN A 112 -2.67 0.57 0.14
CA GLN A 112 -1.38 0.03 -0.28
C GLN A 112 -1.51 -1.34 -0.99
N GLY A 113 -0.80 -2.35 -0.50
CA GLY A 113 -0.82 -3.71 -1.05
C GLY A 113 0.00 -4.68 -0.21
N THR A 114 -0.20 -5.97 -0.41
CA THR A 114 0.36 -7.04 0.42
C THR A 114 1.89 -6.94 0.57
N LEU A 115 2.63 -6.65 -0.49
CA LEU A 115 4.09 -6.53 -0.40
C LEU A 115 4.60 -5.24 0.25
N LEU A 116 3.70 -4.33 0.58
CA LEU A 116 4.00 -3.13 1.38
C LEU A 116 3.62 -3.31 2.85
N ASP A 117 3.04 -4.45 3.24
CA ASP A 117 2.72 -4.76 4.64
C ASP A 117 4.00 -4.80 5.48
N VAL A 118 3.95 -4.19 6.68
CA VAL A 118 5.12 -4.06 7.55
C VAL A 118 5.68 -5.40 8.02
N ASP A 119 4.83 -6.42 8.16
CA ASP A 119 5.22 -7.75 8.64
C ASP A 119 5.40 -8.76 7.48
N HIS A 120 4.56 -8.69 6.45
CA HIS A 120 4.49 -9.68 5.38
C HIS A 120 5.05 -9.18 4.03
N GLY A 121 5.46 -7.92 3.96
CA GLY A 121 6.00 -7.31 2.75
C GLY A 121 7.51 -7.46 2.58
N THR A 122 8.03 -6.70 1.63
CA THR A 122 9.46 -6.66 1.29
C THR A 122 10.25 -5.75 2.23
N TYR A 123 10.21 -6.03 3.53
CA TYR A 123 10.93 -5.23 4.53
C TYR A 123 12.41 -5.08 4.16
N PRO A 124 13.02 -3.88 4.24
CA PRO A 124 12.49 -2.64 4.80
C PRO A 124 11.70 -1.75 3.81
N TYR A 125 11.47 -2.20 2.58
CA TYR A 125 10.76 -1.45 1.52
C TYR A 125 9.24 -1.61 1.65
N VAL A 126 8.70 -1.20 2.77
CA VAL A 126 7.29 -1.36 3.17
C VAL A 126 6.70 -0.04 3.68
N THR A 127 5.39 0.00 3.91
CA THR A 127 4.75 1.05 4.70
C THR A 127 4.84 0.74 6.19
N SER A 128 4.46 1.68 7.04
CA SER A 128 4.50 1.53 8.48
C SER A 128 3.28 0.82 9.07
N SER A 129 2.37 0.34 8.22
CA SER A 129 1.13 -0.30 8.63
C SER A 129 1.00 -1.71 8.07
N ASN A 130 0.11 -2.51 8.67
CA ASN A 130 -0.36 -3.74 8.07
C ASN A 130 -1.34 -3.42 6.93
N CYS A 131 -1.17 -4.12 5.79
CA CYS A 131 -1.96 -3.96 4.58
C CYS A 131 -2.73 -5.24 4.21
N VAL A 132 -2.46 -6.35 4.91
CA VAL A 132 -3.17 -7.62 4.71
C VAL A 132 -4.60 -7.55 5.22
N ALA A 133 -5.50 -8.35 4.65
CA ALA A 133 -6.93 -8.31 4.93
C ALA A 133 -7.27 -8.43 6.43
N GLY A 134 -6.51 -9.22 7.20
CA GLY A 134 -6.69 -9.36 8.64
C GLY A 134 -6.64 -8.03 9.42
N ASN A 135 -5.93 -7.02 8.87
CA ASN A 135 -5.87 -5.70 9.49
C ASN A 135 -7.22 -4.94 9.42
N ALA A 136 -8.12 -5.29 8.52
CA ALA A 136 -9.46 -4.71 8.50
C ALA A 136 -10.20 -4.99 9.81
N ALA A 137 -10.12 -6.21 10.32
CA ALA A 137 -10.69 -6.58 11.62
C ALA A 137 -9.99 -5.86 12.78
N ALA A 138 -8.65 -5.95 12.85
CA ALA A 138 -7.86 -5.33 13.92
C ALA A 138 -8.00 -3.80 13.95
N GLY A 139 -8.00 -3.17 12.78
CA GLY A 139 -8.04 -1.70 12.65
C GLY A 139 -9.42 -1.10 12.91
N SER A 140 -10.50 -1.79 12.57
CA SER A 140 -11.88 -1.32 12.75
C SER A 140 -12.53 -1.79 14.06
N GLY A 141 -11.96 -2.82 14.71
CA GLY A 141 -12.49 -3.36 15.96
C GLY A 141 -13.65 -4.34 15.78
N VAL A 142 -13.77 -4.96 14.60
CA VAL A 142 -14.68 -6.09 14.36
C VAL A 142 -13.96 -7.43 14.56
N GLY A 143 -14.70 -8.49 14.84
CA GLY A 143 -14.14 -9.83 14.90
C GLY A 143 -13.68 -10.32 13.51
N PRO A 144 -12.59 -11.12 13.41
CA PRO A 144 -12.10 -11.60 12.11
C PRO A 144 -13.13 -12.44 11.35
N GLY A 145 -14.04 -13.11 12.04
CA GLY A 145 -15.15 -13.88 11.45
C GLY A 145 -16.18 -13.03 10.70
N MET A 146 -16.12 -11.70 10.79
CA MET A 146 -16.96 -10.80 9.99
C MET A 146 -16.41 -10.55 8.59
N LEU A 147 -15.20 -10.97 8.28
CA LEU A 147 -14.61 -10.89 6.95
C LEU A 147 -14.99 -12.12 6.12
N HIS A 148 -16.24 -12.18 5.63
CA HIS A 148 -16.79 -13.37 4.98
C HIS A 148 -16.26 -13.59 3.57
N TYR A 149 -15.91 -12.52 2.86
CA TYR A 149 -15.41 -12.56 1.50
C TYR A 149 -14.27 -11.55 1.32
N ILE A 150 -13.14 -12.02 0.85
CA ILE A 150 -11.95 -11.20 0.67
C ILE A 150 -11.61 -11.17 -0.82
N LEU A 151 -11.85 -10.01 -1.44
CA LEU A 151 -11.54 -9.76 -2.84
C LEU A 151 -10.14 -9.20 -2.99
N GLY A 152 -9.24 -9.95 -3.60
CA GLY A 152 -7.91 -9.50 -3.97
C GLY A 152 -7.95 -8.67 -5.25
N ILE A 153 -7.58 -7.40 -5.20
CA ILE A 153 -7.45 -6.56 -6.39
C ILE A 153 -6.02 -6.64 -6.89
N THR A 154 -5.84 -7.09 -8.12
CA THR A 154 -4.54 -7.18 -8.78
C THR A 154 -4.61 -6.65 -10.21
N LYS A 155 -3.51 -6.18 -10.75
CA LYS A 155 -3.43 -5.88 -12.19
C LYS A 155 -3.10 -7.13 -12.97
N ALA A 156 -3.36 -7.14 -14.26
CA ALA A 156 -2.93 -8.21 -15.16
C ALA A 156 -1.40 -8.24 -15.40
N TYR A 157 -0.64 -7.37 -14.76
CA TYR A 157 0.82 -7.29 -14.74
C TYR A 157 1.28 -6.69 -13.41
N CYS A 158 2.56 -6.77 -13.09
CA CYS A 158 3.08 -6.24 -11.84
C CYS A 158 3.57 -4.80 -11.98
N THR A 159 3.40 -4.03 -10.90
CA THR A 159 3.97 -2.69 -10.79
C THR A 159 4.53 -2.45 -9.39
N ARG A 160 5.60 -1.64 -9.30
CA ARG A 160 6.18 -1.25 -8.03
C ARG A 160 6.55 0.23 -8.01
N VAL A 161 6.28 0.90 -6.89
CA VAL A 161 6.72 2.28 -6.63
C VAL A 161 7.92 2.25 -5.70
N GLY A 162 8.98 2.99 -6.05
CA GLY A 162 10.17 3.12 -5.20
C GLY A 162 11.09 1.92 -5.24
N GLY A 163 11.98 1.85 -4.25
CA GLY A 163 13.01 0.82 -4.15
C GLY A 163 12.49 -0.56 -3.75
N GLY A 164 13.43 -1.48 -3.62
CA GLY A 164 13.18 -2.86 -3.22
C GLY A 164 13.17 -3.85 -4.39
N PRO A 165 13.23 -5.16 -4.09
CA PRO A 165 13.31 -6.21 -5.09
C PRO A 165 12.04 -6.31 -5.93
N PHE A 166 12.22 -6.64 -7.20
CA PHE A 166 11.15 -6.83 -8.17
C PHE A 166 11.59 -7.90 -9.19
N PRO A 167 11.46 -9.19 -8.89
CA PRO A 167 12.02 -10.26 -9.73
C PRO A 167 11.58 -10.24 -11.19
N THR A 168 10.33 -9.87 -11.46
CA THR A 168 9.75 -9.84 -12.80
C THR A 168 9.86 -8.47 -13.49
N GLU A 169 10.67 -7.55 -12.95
CA GLU A 169 10.85 -6.22 -13.53
C GLU A 169 11.36 -6.25 -14.96
N LEU A 170 10.82 -5.35 -15.78
CA LEU A 170 11.19 -5.14 -17.17
C LEU A 170 11.82 -3.76 -17.35
N ASP A 171 12.49 -3.58 -18.47
CA ASP A 171 12.86 -2.26 -18.94
C ASP A 171 11.59 -1.48 -19.32
N TRP A 172 11.21 -0.54 -18.47
CA TRP A 172 10.01 0.29 -18.63
C TRP A 172 10.32 1.70 -19.12
N GLU A 173 11.59 2.01 -19.37
CA GLU A 173 12.07 3.33 -19.83
C GLU A 173 12.36 3.35 -21.35
N THR A 174 12.84 2.25 -21.91
CA THR A 174 13.22 2.16 -23.33
C THR A 174 12.01 1.91 -24.23
N PRO A 175 11.71 2.83 -25.18
CA PRO A 175 10.64 2.65 -26.15
C PRO A 175 10.73 1.32 -26.92
N GLY A 176 9.59 0.66 -27.09
CA GLY A 176 9.48 -0.60 -27.82
C GLY A 176 9.62 -1.86 -26.95
N THR A 177 10.00 -1.73 -25.67
CA THR A 177 9.99 -2.86 -24.75
C THR A 177 8.58 -3.12 -24.18
N PRO A 178 8.25 -4.34 -23.76
CA PRO A 178 6.99 -4.63 -23.09
C PRO A 178 6.78 -3.80 -21.81
N GLY A 179 7.84 -3.56 -21.04
CA GLY A 179 7.78 -2.72 -19.84
C GLY A 179 7.42 -1.28 -20.15
N TYR A 180 7.98 -0.69 -21.21
CA TYR A 180 7.63 0.64 -21.69
C TYR A 180 6.16 0.71 -22.16
N HIS A 181 5.71 -0.30 -22.87
CA HIS A 181 4.30 -0.43 -23.28
C HIS A 181 3.38 -0.40 -22.06
N MET A 182 3.63 -1.25 -21.06
CA MET A 182 2.85 -1.30 -19.81
C MET A 182 2.86 0.04 -19.06
N SER A 183 4.04 0.68 -18.97
CA SER A 183 4.21 1.96 -18.28
C SER A 183 3.42 3.09 -18.96
N THR A 184 3.48 3.14 -20.30
CA THR A 184 2.90 4.22 -21.11
C THR A 184 1.39 4.03 -21.29
N VAL A 185 0.95 2.87 -21.78
CA VAL A 185 -0.47 2.56 -22.00
C VAL A 185 -1.20 2.47 -20.67
N GLY A 186 -0.56 1.87 -19.67
CA GLY A 186 -1.10 1.77 -18.32
C GLY A 186 -1.11 3.10 -17.55
N ALA A 187 -0.50 4.17 -18.07
CA ALA A 187 -0.33 5.45 -17.39
C ALA A 187 0.21 5.27 -15.95
N GLU A 188 1.27 4.46 -15.81
CA GLU A 188 1.76 4.01 -14.51
C GLU A 188 2.53 5.12 -13.80
N LYS A 189 1.78 6.04 -13.20
CA LYS A 189 2.28 7.13 -12.34
C LYS A 189 1.58 7.11 -10.99
N GLY A 190 2.32 7.40 -9.93
CA GLY A 190 1.77 7.52 -8.59
C GLY A 190 0.91 8.79 -8.48
N VAL A 191 -0.37 8.63 -8.12
CA VAL A 191 -1.33 9.76 -8.01
C VAL A 191 -0.84 10.83 -7.03
N THR A 192 -0.31 10.42 -5.88
CA THR A 192 0.11 11.33 -4.80
C THR A 192 1.49 11.95 -5.04
N THR A 193 2.42 11.21 -5.65
CA THR A 193 3.83 11.60 -5.75
C THR A 193 4.26 11.93 -7.18
N GLY A 194 3.43 11.65 -8.19
CA GLY A 194 3.77 11.79 -9.60
C GLY A 194 4.90 10.87 -10.09
N ARG A 195 5.46 10.02 -9.23
CA ARG A 195 6.57 9.13 -9.57
C ARG A 195 6.11 8.04 -10.52
N SER A 196 6.93 7.73 -11.54
CA SER A 196 6.71 6.58 -12.41
C SER A 196 6.78 5.29 -11.61
N ARG A 197 5.94 4.33 -12.00
CA ARG A 197 5.97 2.98 -11.45
C ARG A 197 6.82 2.09 -12.35
N ARG A 198 7.67 1.30 -11.74
CA ARG A 198 8.39 0.20 -12.36
C ARG A 198 7.37 -0.84 -12.82
N CYS A 199 7.52 -1.41 -13.99
CA CYS A 199 6.58 -2.41 -14.56
C CYS A 199 7.30 -3.74 -14.76
N GLY A 200 6.54 -4.82 -14.66
CA GLY A 200 7.06 -6.17 -14.86
C GLY A 200 5.95 -7.17 -15.22
N TRP A 201 6.35 -8.36 -15.65
CA TRP A 201 5.42 -9.43 -15.94
C TRP A 201 4.62 -9.85 -14.70
N PHE A 202 3.46 -10.45 -14.95
CA PHE A 202 2.63 -10.98 -13.86
C PHE A 202 3.38 -12.07 -13.08
N ASP A 203 3.36 -11.97 -11.77
CA ASP A 203 4.07 -12.86 -10.87
C ASP A 203 3.08 -13.72 -10.08
N ALA A 204 2.83 -14.93 -10.58
CA ALA A 204 1.90 -15.85 -9.96
C ALA A 204 2.44 -16.45 -8.65
N ALA A 205 3.76 -16.64 -8.54
CA ALA A 205 4.38 -17.12 -7.30
C ALA A 205 4.25 -16.09 -6.16
N LEU A 206 4.36 -14.79 -6.49
CA LEU A 206 4.06 -13.68 -5.59
C LEU A 206 2.57 -13.64 -5.23
N LEU A 207 1.68 -13.79 -6.21
CA LEU A 207 0.23 -13.78 -5.97
C LEU A 207 -0.19 -14.95 -5.08
N LYS A 208 0.41 -16.13 -5.24
CA LYS A 208 0.19 -17.28 -4.37
C LYS A 208 0.49 -16.95 -2.90
N ARG A 209 1.62 -16.27 -2.62
CA ARG A 209 1.92 -15.77 -1.27
C ARG A 209 0.88 -14.77 -0.81
N SER A 210 0.51 -13.82 -1.66
CA SER A 210 -0.50 -12.82 -1.34
C SER A 210 -1.87 -13.44 -1.03
N ALA A 211 -2.27 -14.45 -1.81
CA ALA A 211 -3.51 -15.18 -1.57
C ALA A 211 -3.53 -15.89 -0.20
N GLN A 212 -2.40 -16.52 0.16
CA GLN A 212 -2.26 -17.22 1.44
C GLN A 212 -2.37 -16.27 2.64
N VAL A 213 -1.61 -15.17 2.64
CA VAL A 213 -1.58 -14.26 3.81
C VAL A 213 -2.87 -13.44 3.97
N ASN A 214 -3.63 -13.28 2.90
CA ASN A 214 -4.91 -12.56 2.94
C ASN A 214 -6.13 -13.50 3.07
N GLY A 215 -5.99 -14.78 2.77
CA GLY A 215 -7.12 -15.71 2.71
C GLY A 215 -8.11 -15.30 1.61
N LEU A 216 -7.63 -15.03 0.39
CA LEU A 216 -8.46 -14.51 -0.69
C LEU A 216 -9.58 -15.47 -1.06
N SER A 217 -10.78 -14.93 -1.23
CA SER A 217 -11.97 -15.64 -1.73
C SER A 217 -12.11 -15.54 -3.25
N GLY A 218 -11.54 -14.51 -3.85
CA GLY A 218 -11.57 -14.28 -5.29
C GLY A 218 -10.62 -13.16 -5.68
N LEU A 219 -10.41 -13.02 -7.00
CA LEU A 219 -9.56 -12.01 -7.60
C LEU A 219 -10.37 -11.06 -8.48
N CYS A 220 -10.05 -9.78 -8.40
CA CYS A 220 -10.44 -8.76 -9.37
C CYS A 220 -9.19 -8.38 -10.17
N ILE A 221 -9.08 -8.91 -11.40
CA ILE A 221 -7.96 -8.61 -12.28
C ILE A 221 -8.28 -7.35 -13.07
N THR A 222 -7.47 -6.33 -12.90
CA THR A 222 -7.65 -5.02 -13.52
C THR A 222 -6.60 -4.77 -14.62
N LYS A 223 -6.85 -3.78 -15.47
CA LYS A 223 -5.90 -3.35 -16.52
C LYS A 223 -5.49 -4.45 -17.50
N LEU A 224 -6.38 -5.38 -17.81
CA LEU A 224 -6.16 -6.39 -18.83
C LEU A 224 -5.90 -5.76 -20.20
N ASP A 225 -6.61 -4.68 -20.48
CA ASP A 225 -6.53 -3.86 -21.69
C ASP A 225 -5.13 -3.28 -21.96
N VAL A 226 -4.34 -3.09 -20.93
CA VAL A 226 -2.94 -2.63 -21.08
C VAL A 226 -2.07 -3.66 -21.81
N LEU A 227 -2.46 -4.94 -21.78
CA LEU A 227 -1.73 -6.02 -22.46
C LEU A 227 -2.17 -6.22 -23.92
N ASP A 228 -3.19 -5.49 -24.39
CA ASP A 228 -3.64 -5.54 -25.79
C ASP A 228 -2.50 -5.19 -26.74
N GLY A 229 -2.34 -5.96 -27.80
CA GLY A 229 -1.31 -5.76 -28.83
C GLY A 229 0.06 -6.37 -28.52
N LEU A 230 0.28 -6.92 -27.33
CA LEU A 230 1.49 -7.70 -27.04
C LEU A 230 1.41 -9.06 -27.73
N LYS A 231 2.51 -9.50 -28.37
CA LYS A 231 2.56 -10.76 -29.12
C LYS A 231 2.62 -11.99 -28.21
N GLU A 232 3.30 -11.84 -27.08
CA GLU A 232 3.48 -12.87 -26.07
C GLU A 232 3.47 -12.23 -24.68
N LEU A 233 3.09 -13.02 -23.68
CA LEU A 233 3.08 -12.64 -22.28
C LEU A 233 3.88 -13.66 -21.49
N LEU A 234 4.71 -13.22 -20.57
CA LEU A 234 5.44 -14.11 -19.69
C LEU A 234 4.75 -14.11 -18.30
N LEU A 235 4.42 -15.30 -17.83
CA LEU A 235 3.85 -15.52 -16.52
C LEU A 235 4.92 -16.13 -15.61
N CYS A 236 5.29 -15.44 -14.53
CA CYS A 236 6.24 -16.01 -13.57
C CYS A 236 5.53 -17.02 -12.68
N THR A 237 5.92 -18.29 -12.80
CA THR A 237 5.34 -19.41 -12.07
C THR A 237 6.18 -19.87 -10.88
N GLY A 238 7.39 -19.34 -10.74
CA GLY A 238 8.32 -19.67 -9.68
C GLY A 238 9.62 -18.90 -9.80
N TYR A 239 10.58 -19.22 -8.93
CA TYR A 239 11.89 -18.60 -8.93
C TYR A 239 12.98 -19.67 -8.81
N GLU A 240 14.06 -19.50 -9.57
CA GLU A 240 15.31 -20.17 -9.31
C GLU A 240 16.05 -19.41 -8.22
N MET A 241 16.38 -20.10 -7.13
CA MET A 241 17.16 -19.57 -6.02
C MET A 241 18.06 -20.67 -5.47
N ASP A 242 19.38 -20.42 -5.40
CA ASP A 242 20.38 -21.37 -4.89
C ASP A 242 20.40 -22.75 -5.57
N GLY A 243 20.01 -22.80 -6.84
CA GLY A 243 19.97 -24.04 -7.63
C GLY A 243 18.68 -24.85 -7.48
N GLU A 244 17.72 -24.35 -6.72
CA GLU A 244 16.39 -24.93 -6.58
C GLU A 244 15.32 -24.04 -7.20
N VAL A 245 14.22 -24.63 -7.65
CA VAL A 245 13.05 -23.90 -8.13
C VAL A 245 11.99 -23.91 -7.04
N ILE A 246 11.60 -22.72 -6.60
CA ILE A 246 10.54 -22.52 -5.63
C ILE A 246 9.31 -21.91 -6.31
N ASP A 247 8.11 -22.32 -5.89
CA ASP A 247 6.83 -21.92 -6.51
C ASP A 247 6.05 -20.87 -5.70
N ILE A 248 6.72 -20.25 -4.74
CA ILE A 248 6.14 -19.22 -3.87
C ILE A 248 7.21 -18.18 -3.53
N LEU A 249 6.82 -16.90 -3.45
CA LEU A 249 7.74 -15.82 -3.09
C LEU A 249 8.34 -16.06 -1.69
N PRO A 250 9.67 -16.01 -1.52
CA PRO A 250 10.30 -16.09 -0.19
C PRO A 250 10.01 -14.83 0.64
N MET A 251 10.40 -14.85 1.90
CA MET A 251 10.23 -13.72 2.83
C MET A 251 11.50 -12.87 2.89
N GLY A 252 11.29 -11.53 2.98
CA GLY A 252 12.38 -10.57 3.12
C GLY A 252 13.01 -10.12 1.80
N ALA A 253 13.47 -8.86 1.78
CA ALA A 253 13.99 -8.25 0.56
C ALA A 253 15.28 -8.91 0.06
N ASP A 254 16.12 -9.38 0.96
CA ASP A 254 17.40 -10.00 0.60
C ASP A 254 17.19 -11.32 -0.14
N GLU A 255 16.31 -12.19 0.35
CA GLU A 255 15.96 -13.45 -0.29
C GLU A 255 15.27 -13.20 -1.64
N ILE A 256 14.31 -12.27 -1.69
CA ILE A 256 13.62 -11.92 -2.93
C ILE A 256 14.59 -11.36 -3.97
N SER A 257 15.61 -10.61 -3.57
CA SER A 257 16.63 -10.08 -4.49
C SER A 257 17.48 -11.15 -5.19
N ARG A 258 17.53 -12.36 -4.64
CA ARG A 258 18.26 -13.52 -5.20
C ARG A 258 17.40 -14.33 -6.16
N CYS A 259 16.08 -14.09 -6.18
CA CYS A 259 15.14 -14.79 -7.03
C CYS A 259 15.35 -14.46 -8.51
N LYS A 260 15.51 -15.47 -9.34
CA LYS A 260 15.46 -15.35 -10.80
C LYS A 260 14.13 -15.93 -11.27
N PRO A 261 13.28 -15.14 -11.96
CA PRO A 261 11.96 -15.60 -12.34
C PRO A 261 12.02 -16.75 -13.34
N VAL A 262 11.19 -17.76 -13.11
CA VAL A 262 10.94 -18.86 -14.03
C VAL A 262 9.63 -18.56 -14.76
N TYR A 263 9.68 -18.47 -16.08
CA TYR A 263 8.56 -18.03 -16.88
C TYR A 263 7.92 -19.16 -17.68
N GLU A 264 6.60 -19.10 -17.76
CA GLU A 264 5.78 -19.74 -18.76
C GLU A 264 5.42 -18.70 -19.83
N THR A 265 5.59 -19.03 -21.11
CA THR A 265 5.22 -18.15 -22.21
C THR A 265 3.80 -18.45 -22.67
N LEU A 266 2.96 -17.43 -22.72
CA LEU A 266 1.60 -17.49 -23.20
C LEU A 266 1.43 -16.61 -24.45
N PRO A 267 0.59 -16.98 -25.42
CA PRO A 267 0.32 -16.16 -26.59
C PRO A 267 -0.44 -14.89 -26.16
N GLY A 268 -0.03 -13.77 -26.70
CA GLY A 268 -0.76 -12.52 -26.56
C GLY A 268 -1.96 -12.42 -27.50
N TRP A 269 -2.58 -11.26 -27.55
CA TRP A 269 -3.74 -10.97 -28.40
C TRP A 269 -3.67 -9.58 -29.02
N SER A 270 -4.29 -9.43 -30.20
CA SER A 270 -4.33 -8.16 -30.93
C SER A 270 -5.63 -7.41 -30.82
N ASP A 271 -6.72 -8.13 -30.53
CA ASP A 271 -8.05 -7.52 -30.43
C ASP A 271 -8.18 -6.78 -29.09
N SER A 272 -8.87 -5.63 -29.12
CA SER A 272 -9.02 -4.83 -27.90
C SER A 272 -9.94 -5.50 -26.88
N THR A 273 -9.51 -5.46 -25.63
CA THR A 273 -10.32 -5.88 -24.46
C THR A 273 -11.05 -4.71 -23.81
N VAL A 274 -10.83 -3.48 -24.27
CA VAL A 274 -11.49 -2.27 -23.76
C VAL A 274 -12.99 -2.33 -23.92
N GLY A 275 -13.73 -2.16 -22.83
CA GLY A 275 -15.20 -2.11 -22.84
C GLY A 275 -15.88 -3.47 -23.03
N VAL A 276 -15.15 -4.57 -23.08
CA VAL A 276 -15.74 -5.91 -23.11
C VAL A 276 -16.35 -6.23 -21.75
N THR A 277 -17.65 -6.48 -21.71
CA THR A 277 -18.42 -6.73 -20.48
C THR A 277 -18.82 -8.20 -20.29
N GLN A 278 -18.57 -9.04 -21.27
CA GLN A 278 -18.89 -10.47 -21.23
C GLN A 278 -17.64 -11.29 -21.42
N TYR A 279 -17.38 -12.23 -20.50
CA TYR A 279 -16.17 -13.04 -20.49
C TYR A 279 -15.94 -13.82 -21.80
N ASP A 280 -17.00 -14.38 -22.38
CA ASP A 280 -16.95 -15.13 -23.65
C ASP A 280 -16.65 -14.28 -24.88
N LYS A 281 -16.75 -12.95 -24.76
CA LYS A 281 -16.39 -11.98 -25.80
C LYS A 281 -14.93 -11.52 -25.75
N LEU A 282 -14.22 -11.85 -24.69
CA LEU A 282 -12.79 -11.60 -24.63
C LEU A 282 -12.05 -12.44 -25.69
N PRO A 283 -10.93 -11.93 -26.24
CA PRO A 283 -10.05 -12.72 -27.11
C PRO A 283 -9.70 -14.07 -26.46
N VAL A 284 -9.58 -15.11 -27.27
CA VAL A 284 -9.32 -16.47 -26.77
C VAL A 284 -8.07 -16.50 -25.88
N ASN A 285 -6.98 -15.84 -26.33
CA ASN A 285 -5.73 -15.82 -25.58
C ASN A 285 -5.83 -15.00 -24.29
N ALA A 286 -6.65 -13.94 -24.24
CA ALA A 286 -6.92 -13.21 -23.01
C ALA A 286 -7.65 -14.09 -21.99
N ARG A 287 -8.61 -14.91 -22.43
CA ARG A 287 -9.27 -15.90 -21.56
C ARG A 287 -8.32 -16.97 -21.07
N LEU A 288 -7.45 -17.50 -21.93
CA LEU A 288 -6.42 -18.46 -21.54
C LEU A 288 -5.46 -17.89 -20.50
N TYR A 289 -5.06 -16.63 -20.67
CA TYR A 289 -4.24 -15.92 -19.70
C TYR A 289 -4.92 -15.80 -18.33
N LEU A 290 -6.19 -15.39 -18.29
CA LEU A 290 -6.97 -15.30 -17.06
C LEU A 290 -7.15 -16.67 -16.39
N GLN A 291 -7.50 -17.72 -17.17
CA GLN A 291 -7.63 -19.09 -16.68
C GLN A 291 -6.32 -19.64 -16.10
N ARG A 292 -5.18 -19.22 -16.67
CA ARG A 292 -3.88 -19.67 -16.16
C ARG A 292 -3.48 -19.00 -14.85
N ILE A 293 -3.98 -17.78 -14.61
CA ILE A 293 -3.78 -17.06 -13.33
C ILE A 293 -4.65 -17.65 -12.21
N GLU A 294 -5.86 -18.10 -12.54
CA GLU A 294 -6.82 -18.72 -11.63
C GLU A 294 -6.30 -20.09 -11.14
#